data_814e5a8175f4252453092b36eb8d2f54
#
_entry.id   814e5a8175f4252453092b36eb8d2f54
#
_cell.length_a   1.000
_cell.length_b   1.000
_cell.length_c   1.000
_cell.angle_alpha   90.00
_cell.angle_beta   90.00
_cell.angle_gamma   90.00
#
_symmetry.space_group_name_H-M   'P 1'
#
loop_
_entity.id
_entity.type
_entity.pdbx_description
1 polymer ?
#
loop_
_entity_poly.entity_id
_entity_poly.type
_entity_poly.pdbx_seq_one_letter_code
_entity_poly.pdbx_strand_id
1 'polypeptide(L)'
;MHLEHLEKLSNIQAISGFEDDVVNYIKDVLKRHSYDFKEDFMKNLTVFIPGRDHSFKFGLFAHMDEVGLMVTKIKDDTTVKFAPVGGVDPRVLVGKKVKVGKDVDGVIGFKPIHLQKKGKESPSFDNLSIFVGESSAVNVGDPVFFTTKFNSCGDFYVGKAFDDRVGCAMMLELIEMEEKPPFDLYLSFVSQEEVGLRGSAVAAANLDIDAALVIEGTTAGDNPELEEAHWATHLGDGPVLVAVHSGYVIDKRIFEGLKSVADENDIPYQVKRRTAGGTDAARIARTFAGIPTGVVAVPARYIHSPVSQIAKKDFENTFKLVKAFIESEVFVR
;
A
#
# COMPACT_ATOMS: atom_id res chain seq x y z
N MET A 1 -12.82 0.40 14.88
CA MET A 1 -12.41 0.30 13.45
C MET A 1 -13.14 -0.85 12.80
N HIS A 2 -13.78 -0.59 11.69
CA HIS A 2 -14.51 -1.60 10.93
C HIS A 2 -13.55 -2.34 9.99
N LEU A 3 -13.49 -3.65 10.09
CA LEU A 3 -12.63 -4.50 9.24
C LEU A 3 -13.11 -4.52 7.77
N GLU A 4 -14.33 -4.06 7.53
CA GLU A 4 -14.99 -4.15 6.22
C GLU A 4 -14.18 -3.48 5.10
N HIS A 5 -13.64 -2.29 5.34
CA HIS A 5 -12.85 -1.58 4.34
C HIS A 5 -11.57 -2.33 3.97
N LEU A 6 -10.84 -2.85 4.96
CA LEU A 6 -9.60 -3.61 4.68
C LEU A 6 -9.90 -4.89 3.89
N GLU A 7 -10.91 -5.64 4.27
CA GLU A 7 -11.32 -6.85 3.55
C GLU A 7 -11.74 -6.55 2.11
N LYS A 8 -12.59 -5.54 1.91
CA LYS A 8 -13.05 -5.11 0.58
C LYS A 8 -11.87 -4.67 -0.28
N LEU A 9 -11.05 -3.74 0.21
CA LEU A 9 -9.92 -3.19 -0.53
C LEU A 9 -8.86 -4.25 -0.86
N SER A 10 -8.53 -5.16 0.08
CA SER A 10 -7.60 -6.26 -0.19
C SER A 10 -8.11 -7.22 -1.25
N ASN A 11 -9.43 -7.40 -1.38
CA ASN A 11 -10.06 -8.28 -2.36
C ASN A 11 -10.22 -7.65 -3.75
N ILE A 12 -10.19 -6.32 -3.88
CA ILE A 12 -10.25 -5.62 -5.16
C ILE A 12 -8.93 -5.80 -5.92
N GLN A 13 -9.03 -6.00 -7.22
CA GLN A 13 -7.90 -6.14 -8.15
C GLN A 13 -7.60 -4.79 -8.77
N ALA A 14 -6.44 -4.21 -8.44
CA ALA A 14 -6.06 -2.90 -8.96
C ALA A 14 -4.53 -2.72 -8.90
N ILE A 15 -3.84 -3.15 -9.94
CA ILE A 15 -2.41 -2.88 -10.12
C ILE A 15 -2.20 -1.44 -10.59
N SER A 16 -0.95 -0.93 -10.48
CA SER A 16 -0.60 0.42 -10.94
C SER A 16 -1.07 0.69 -12.37
N GLY A 17 -1.83 1.78 -12.56
CA GLY A 17 -2.45 2.18 -13.82
C GLY A 17 -3.82 1.54 -14.11
N PHE A 18 -4.30 0.66 -13.23
CA PHE A 18 -5.59 -0.02 -13.33
C PHE A 18 -6.35 0.03 -12.00
N GLU A 19 -6.36 1.20 -11.36
CA GLU A 19 -6.92 1.41 -10.02
C GLU A 19 -8.43 1.70 -10.02
N ASP A 20 -9.09 1.72 -11.17
CA ASP A 20 -10.49 2.18 -11.29
C ASP A 20 -11.47 1.52 -10.31
N ASP A 21 -11.32 0.22 -10.03
CA ASP A 21 -12.23 -0.48 -9.11
C ASP A 21 -12.05 -0.04 -7.65
N VAL A 22 -10.82 0.27 -7.22
CA VAL A 22 -10.55 0.86 -5.90
C VAL A 22 -11.05 2.28 -5.84
N VAL A 23 -10.76 3.08 -6.88
CA VAL A 23 -11.25 4.46 -7.02
C VAL A 23 -12.77 4.49 -6.90
N ASN A 24 -13.47 3.61 -7.60
CA ASN A 24 -14.94 3.54 -7.55
C ASN A 24 -15.44 3.14 -6.15
N TYR A 25 -14.82 2.16 -5.50
CA TYR A 25 -15.17 1.78 -4.12
C TYR A 25 -15.02 2.96 -3.15
N ILE A 26 -13.90 3.67 -3.20
CA ILE A 26 -13.67 4.86 -2.36
C ILE A 26 -14.71 5.94 -2.64
N LYS A 27 -15.00 6.26 -3.92
CA LYS A 27 -16.03 7.21 -4.30
C LYS A 27 -17.41 6.85 -3.76
N ASP A 28 -17.75 5.56 -3.75
CA ASP A 28 -19.03 5.11 -3.22
C ASP A 28 -19.12 5.28 -1.70
N VAL A 29 -18.03 5.08 -0.96
CA VAL A 29 -17.96 5.39 0.48
C VAL A 29 -18.12 6.90 0.70
N LEU A 30 -17.36 7.72 -0.01
CA LEU A 30 -17.40 9.19 0.11
C LEU A 30 -18.80 9.75 -0.14
N LYS A 31 -19.49 9.26 -1.18
CA LYS A 31 -20.86 9.68 -1.51
C LYS A 31 -21.86 9.29 -0.43
N ARG A 32 -21.71 8.10 0.18
CA ARG A 32 -22.60 7.64 1.29
C ARG A 32 -22.52 8.57 2.50
N HIS A 33 -21.31 9.13 2.76
CA HIS A 33 -21.07 10.06 3.86
C HIS A 33 -21.13 11.54 3.43
N SER A 34 -21.61 11.82 2.22
CA SER A 34 -21.83 13.17 1.68
C SER A 34 -20.54 14.04 1.62
N TYR A 35 -19.38 13.41 1.44
CA TYR A 35 -18.12 14.12 1.21
C TYR A 35 -17.93 14.45 -0.25
N ASP A 36 -17.60 15.72 -0.54
CA ASP A 36 -17.09 16.14 -1.83
C ASP A 36 -15.64 15.69 -2.01
N PHE A 37 -15.29 15.30 -3.21
CA PHE A 37 -13.91 14.89 -3.55
C PHE A 37 -13.49 15.47 -4.89
N LYS A 38 -12.18 15.63 -5.05
CA LYS A 38 -11.55 15.95 -6.34
C LYS A 38 -10.83 14.73 -6.87
N GLU A 39 -10.99 14.47 -8.16
CA GLU A 39 -10.22 13.47 -8.90
C GLU A 39 -9.32 14.20 -9.90
N ASP A 40 -8.04 13.85 -9.93
CA ASP A 40 -7.11 14.40 -10.90
C ASP A 40 -6.89 13.45 -12.11
N PHE A 41 -6.06 13.86 -13.05
CA PHE A 41 -5.75 13.07 -14.25
C PHE A 41 -5.09 11.73 -13.94
N MET A 42 -4.34 11.65 -12.84
CA MET A 42 -3.71 10.41 -12.37
C MET A 42 -4.67 9.49 -11.62
N LYS A 43 -5.95 9.86 -11.49
CA LYS A 43 -6.95 9.15 -10.69
C LYS A 43 -6.76 9.25 -9.18
N ASN A 44 -5.89 10.15 -8.72
CA ASN A 44 -5.85 10.44 -7.29
C ASN A 44 -7.19 11.00 -6.84
N LEU A 45 -7.66 10.56 -5.67
CA LEU A 45 -8.86 11.11 -5.03
C LEU A 45 -8.43 11.91 -3.81
N THR A 46 -8.86 13.17 -3.73
CA THR A 46 -8.60 14.01 -2.55
C THR A 46 -9.91 14.50 -1.96
N VAL A 47 -10.05 14.30 -0.66
CA VAL A 47 -11.16 14.76 0.18
C VAL A 47 -10.66 15.87 1.06
N PHE A 48 -11.44 16.95 1.18
CA PHE A 48 -11.19 18.01 2.14
C PHE A 48 -12.16 17.91 3.31
N ILE A 49 -11.63 17.85 4.54
CA ILE A 49 -12.40 17.86 5.79
C ILE A 49 -12.05 19.15 6.54
N PRO A 50 -12.99 20.11 6.63
CA PRO A 50 -12.74 21.37 7.30
C PRO A 50 -12.53 21.18 8.80
N GLY A 51 -11.44 21.71 9.33
CA GLY A 51 -11.08 21.66 10.73
C GLY A 51 -11.82 22.67 11.60
N ARG A 52 -11.48 22.68 12.91
CA ARG A 52 -11.91 23.72 13.86
C ARG A 52 -11.12 25.00 13.69
N ASP A 53 -9.83 24.89 13.32
CA ASP A 53 -8.92 25.96 12.98
C ASP A 53 -8.46 25.81 11.52
N HIS A 54 -8.53 26.88 10.75
CA HIS A 54 -8.17 26.92 9.33
C HIS A 54 -6.76 27.48 9.09
N SER A 55 -6.00 27.79 10.15
CA SER A 55 -4.66 28.35 10.05
C SER A 55 -3.59 27.32 9.71
N PHE A 56 -3.90 26.03 9.89
CA PHE A 56 -3.00 24.92 9.57
C PHE A 56 -3.73 23.86 8.72
N LYS A 57 -3.02 23.32 7.71
CA LYS A 57 -3.55 22.36 6.75
C LYS A 57 -2.66 21.14 6.71
N PHE A 58 -3.23 19.97 6.98
CA PHE A 58 -2.51 18.71 7.04
C PHE A 58 -2.95 17.74 5.95
N GLY A 59 -1.98 17.10 5.28
CA GLY A 59 -2.23 16.07 4.29
C GLY A 59 -2.00 14.67 4.85
N LEU A 60 -2.95 13.77 4.68
CA LEU A 60 -2.80 12.33 4.93
C LEU A 60 -2.86 11.60 3.60
N PHE A 61 -1.88 10.72 3.34
CA PHE A 61 -1.71 10.06 2.06
C PHE A 61 -1.61 8.54 2.23
N ALA A 62 -2.20 7.80 1.29
CA ALA A 62 -2.09 6.35 1.16
C ALA A 62 -2.27 5.96 -0.31
N HIS A 63 -1.55 4.93 -0.79
CA HIS A 63 -1.68 4.55 -2.18
C HIS A 63 -2.73 3.46 -2.43
N MET A 64 -3.38 3.57 -3.61
CA MET A 64 -4.46 2.69 -4.03
C MET A 64 -4.01 1.49 -4.84
N ASP A 65 -2.87 1.57 -5.50
CA ASP A 65 -2.36 0.51 -6.35
C ASP A 65 -1.71 -0.63 -5.57
N GLU A 66 -1.50 -1.71 -6.25
CA GLU A 66 -0.74 -2.88 -5.79
C GLU A 66 0.20 -3.35 -6.89
N VAL A 67 1.22 -4.10 -6.54
CA VAL A 67 2.08 -4.78 -7.52
C VAL A 67 1.31 -5.85 -8.29
N GLY A 68 1.70 -6.08 -9.54
CA GLY A 68 1.10 -7.13 -10.36
C GLY A 68 1.94 -7.43 -11.59
N LEU A 69 1.27 -7.88 -12.67
CA LEU A 69 1.93 -8.25 -13.89
C LEU A 69 1.14 -7.71 -15.10
N MET A 70 1.77 -7.69 -16.27
CA MET A 70 1.14 -7.27 -17.51
C MET A 70 1.49 -8.23 -18.65
N VAL A 71 0.53 -8.61 -19.49
CA VAL A 71 0.75 -9.45 -20.65
C VAL A 71 1.63 -8.74 -21.67
N THR A 72 2.74 -9.37 -22.06
CA THR A 72 3.69 -8.81 -23.04
C THR A 72 3.69 -9.52 -24.37
N LYS A 73 3.21 -10.78 -24.41
CA LYS A 73 3.18 -11.57 -25.64
C LYS A 73 2.21 -12.73 -25.52
N ILE A 74 1.42 -12.97 -26.55
CA ILE A 74 0.70 -14.24 -26.76
C ILE A 74 1.72 -15.23 -27.31
N LYS A 75 1.97 -16.33 -26.60
CA LYS A 75 2.97 -17.33 -26.99
C LYS A 75 2.39 -18.40 -27.90
N ASP A 76 1.21 -18.87 -27.56
CA ASP A 76 0.42 -19.88 -28.29
C ASP A 76 -1.05 -19.79 -27.86
N ASP A 77 -1.90 -20.70 -28.35
CA ASP A 77 -3.35 -20.68 -28.12
C ASP A 77 -3.76 -20.79 -26.63
N THR A 78 -2.85 -21.16 -25.75
CA THR A 78 -3.14 -21.42 -24.33
C THR A 78 -2.22 -20.69 -23.35
N THR A 79 -1.20 -20.00 -23.85
CA THR A 79 -0.09 -19.51 -23.00
C THR A 79 0.32 -18.09 -23.36
N VAL A 80 0.53 -17.27 -22.34
CA VAL A 80 1.00 -15.89 -22.52
C VAL A 80 2.28 -15.62 -21.72
N LYS A 81 3.07 -14.66 -22.17
CA LYS A 81 4.21 -14.07 -21.48
C LYS A 81 3.80 -12.78 -20.79
N PHE A 82 4.54 -12.41 -19.75
CA PHE A 82 4.25 -11.25 -18.93
C PHE A 82 5.50 -10.58 -18.41
N ALA A 83 5.36 -9.33 -17.99
CA ALA A 83 6.37 -8.56 -17.27
C ALA A 83 5.79 -8.08 -15.92
N PRO A 84 6.63 -7.75 -14.94
CA PRO A 84 6.16 -7.19 -13.67
C PRO A 84 5.66 -5.75 -13.86
N VAL A 85 4.66 -5.40 -13.04
CA VAL A 85 4.23 -4.03 -12.76
C VAL A 85 4.51 -3.79 -11.28
N GLY A 86 5.45 -2.89 -10.97
CA GLY A 86 6.01 -2.75 -9.64
C GLY A 86 7.10 -3.78 -9.31
N GLY A 87 7.49 -3.81 -8.05
CA GLY A 87 8.61 -4.63 -7.57
C GLY A 87 8.21 -6.05 -7.17
N VAL A 88 8.11 -6.99 -8.12
CA VAL A 88 7.75 -8.39 -7.85
C VAL A 88 8.94 -9.33 -8.08
N ASP A 89 9.18 -10.25 -7.12
CA ASP A 89 10.21 -11.29 -7.30
C ASP A 89 9.60 -12.50 -8.04
N PRO A 90 10.18 -12.93 -9.18
CA PRO A 90 9.65 -14.05 -9.96
C PRO A 90 9.62 -15.39 -9.20
N ARG A 91 10.45 -15.54 -8.16
CA ARG A 91 10.50 -16.77 -7.34
C ARG A 91 9.23 -17.04 -6.56
N VAL A 92 8.48 -16.00 -6.17
CA VAL A 92 7.22 -16.14 -5.42
C VAL A 92 6.01 -16.43 -6.32
N LEU A 93 6.18 -16.42 -7.64
CA LEU A 93 5.08 -16.48 -8.61
C LEU A 93 4.70 -17.90 -9.03
N VAL A 94 5.59 -18.88 -8.91
CA VAL A 94 5.39 -20.25 -9.43
C VAL A 94 4.15 -20.90 -8.82
N GLY A 95 3.26 -21.39 -9.67
CA GLY A 95 2.03 -22.07 -9.26
C GLY A 95 0.91 -21.15 -8.76
N LYS A 96 1.08 -19.85 -8.82
CA LYS A 96 0.06 -18.90 -8.37
C LYS A 96 -1.07 -18.76 -9.37
N LYS A 97 -2.30 -18.69 -8.85
CA LYS A 97 -3.47 -18.33 -9.63
C LYS A 97 -3.47 -16.82 -9.87
N VAL A 98 -3.86 -16.44 -11.06
CA VAL A 98 -3.98 -15.05 -11.49
C VAL A 98 -5.27 -14.83 -12.27
N LYS A 99 -5.70 -13.58 -12.38
CA LYS A 99 -6.73 -13.12 -13.28
C LYS A 99 -6.07 -12.26 -14.35
N VAL A 100 -6.28 -12.60 -15.63
CA VAL A 100 -5.77 -11.85 -16.78
C VAL A 100 -6.90 -11.02 -17.38
N GLY A 101 -6.69 -9.73 -17.56
CA GLY A 101 -7.76 -8.82 -17.94
C GLY A 101 -8.91 -8.87 -16.94
N LYS A 102 -10.16 -8.83 -17.44
CA LYS A 102 -11.35 -8.82 -16.57
C LYS A 102 -11.74 -10.22 -16.07
N ASP A 103 -11.69 -11.23 -16.95
CA ASP A 103 -12.42 -12.48 -16.70
C ASP A 103 -11.63 -13.77 -16.93
N VAL A 104 -10.40 -13.70 -17.46
CA VAL A 104 -9.63 -14.89 -17.79
C VAL A 104 -8.84 -15.40 -16.59
N ASP A 105 -9.13 -16.62 -16.14
CA ASP A 105 -8.34 -17.27 -15.10
C ASP A 105 -7.04 -17.85 -15.67
N GLY A 106 -5.95 -17.72 -14.93
CA GLY A 106 -4.65 -18.24 -15.31
C GLY A 106 -3.86 -18.83 -14.17
N VAL A 107 -2.84 -19.61 -14.52
CA VAL A 107 -1.87 -20.15 -13.57
C VAL A 107 -0.45 -19.86 -14.07
N ILE A 108 0.39 -19.32 -13.20
CA ILE A 108 1.79 -19.06 -13.53
C ILE A 108 2.59 -20.36 -13.47
N GLY A 109 3.10 -20.78 -14.62
CA GLY A 109 3.85 -22.00 -14.79
C GLY A 109 5.36 -21.80 -14.86
N PHE A 110 6.08 -22.79 -14.36
CA PHE A 110 7.51 -22.95 -14.49
C PHE A 110 7.85 -24.37 -14.91
N LYS A 111 9.04 -24.59 -15.43
CA LYS A 111 9.52 -25.92 -15.83
C LYS A 111 9.36 -26.92 -14.68
N PRO A 112 8.75 -28.11 -14.93
CA PRO A 112 8.55 -29.14 -13.91
C PRO A 112 9.85 -29.55 -13.22
N ILE A 113 9.81 -29.81 -11.93
CA ILE A 113 11.01 -30.09 -11.08
C ILE A 113 11.85 -31.23 -11.64
N HIS A 114 11.22 -32.31 -12.12
CA HIS A 114 11.92 -33.48 -12.67
C HIS A 114 12.62 -33.22 -14.02
N LEU A 115 12.29 -32.14 -14.70
CA LEU A 115 12.93 -31.71 -15.95
C LEU A 115 14.00 -30.63 -15.73
N GLN A 116 14.11 -30.10 -14.50
CA GLN A 116 15.13 -29.10 -14.16
C GLN A 116 16.50 -29.78 -13.97
N LYS A 117 17.56 -29.16 -14.49
CA LYS A 117 18.92 -29.58 -14.16
C LYS A 117 19.19 -29.23 -12.69
N LYS A 118 19.55 -30.23 -11.87
CA LYS A 118 19.77 -30.06 -10.42
C LYS A 118 20.54 -28.78 -10.11
N GLY A 119 19.89 -27.86 -9.38
CA GLY A 119 20.49 -26.64 -8.84
C GLY A 119 20.84 -25.52 -9.82
N LYS A 120 20.34 -25.53 -11.07
CA LYS A 120 20.77 -24.57 -12.11
C LYS A 120 19.70 -23.65 -12.68
N GLU A 121 18.44 -23.86 -12.41
CA GLU A 121 17.36 -23.03 -12.97
C GLU A 121 16.54 -22.40 -11.85
N SER A 122 16.59 -21.08 -11.72
CA SER A 122 15.69 -20.30 -10.87
C SER A 122 14.57 -19.68 -11.70
N PRO A 123 13.37 -19.49 -11.14
CA PRO A 123 12.31 -18.70 -11.77
C PRO A 123 12.81 -17.30 -12.14
N SER A 124 12.52 -16.89 -13.38
CA SER A 124 12.76 -15.54 -13.90
C SER A 124 11.61 -15.15 -14.82
N PHE A 125 11.40 -13.88 -15.08
CA PHE A 125 10.34 -13.46 -16.02
C PHE A 125 10.50 -14.06 -17.42
N ASP A 126 11.72 -14.33 -17.86
CA ASP A 126 11.98 -14.95 -19.17
C ASP A 126 11.50 -16.41 -19.26
N ASN A 127 11.60 -17.15 -18.15
CA ASN A 127 11.27 -18.59 -18.14
C ASN A 127 9.92 -18.94 -17.51
N LEU A 128 9.21 -17.94 -16.96
CA LEU A 128 7.82 -18.08 -16.52
C LEU A 128 6.85 -17.83 -17.68
N SER A 129 5.66 -18.38 -17.58
CA SER A 129 4.53 -18.13 -18.48
C SER A 129 3.22 -18.31 -17.72
N ILE A 130 2.13 -17.69 -18.18
CA ILE A 130 0.79 -17.92 -17.66
C ILE A 130 0.05 -18.83 -18.63
N PHE A 131 -0.46 -19.94 -18.12
CA PHE A 131 -1.44 -20.78 -18.80
C PHE A 131 -2.83 -20.21 -18.55
N VAL A 132 -3.56 -19.89 -19.62
CA VAL A 132 -4.88 -19.25 -19.59
C VAL A 132 -6.00 -20.12 -20.17
N GLY A 133 -5.68 -21.35 -20.55
CA GLY A 133 -6.65 -22.25 -21.17
C GLY A 133 -6.94 -21.91 -22.63
N GLU A 134 -7.37 -20.68 -22.93
CA GLU A 134 -7.59 -20.17 -24.27
C GLU A 134 -7.14 -18.70 -24.33
N SER A 135 -6.15 -18.41 -25.19
CA SER A 135 -5.55 -17.07 -25.29
C SER A 135 -6.33 -16.09 -26.17
N SER A 136 -7.36 -16.54 -26.87
CA SER A 136 -8.17 -15.68 -27.78
C SER A 136 -8.89 -14.52 -27.08
N ALA A 137 -9.11 -14.66 -25.77
CA ALA A 137 -9.73 -13.61 -24.93
C ALA A 137 -8.70 -12.68 -24.24
N VAL A 138 -7.40 -12.84 -24.52
CA VAL A 138 -6.31 -12.09 -23.89
C VAL A 138 -5.60 -11.22 -24.91
N ASN A 139 -5.26 -9.98 -24.53
CA ASN A 139 -4.50 -9.06 -25.36
C ASN A 139 -3.16 -8.71 -24.72
N VAL A 140 -2.20 -8.34 -25.56
CA VAL A 140 -0.96 -7.69 -25.07
C VAL A 140 -1.34 -6.36 -24.42
N GLY A 141 -0.82 -6.11 -23.22
CA GLY A 141 -1.19 -4.95 -22.41
C GLY A 141 -2.30 -5.22 -21.38
N ASP A 142 -2.92 -6.39 -21.40
CA ASP A 142 -3.88 -6.74 -20.35
C ASP A 142 -3.19 -6.85 -18.98
N PRO A 143 -3.78 -6.29 -17.92
CA PRO A 143 -3.29 -6.42 -16.56
C PRO A 143 -3.44 -7.86 -16.06
N VAL A 144 -2.56 -8.27 -15.17
CA VAL A 144 -2.62 -9.58 -14.51
C VAL A 144 -2.61 -9.39 -13.01
N PHE A 145 -3.68 -9.79 -12.37
CA PHE A 145 -3.93 -9.59 -10.96
C PHE A 145 -3.71 -10.87 -10.14
N PHE A 146 -3.19 -10.72 -8.94
CA PHE A 146 -3.18 -11.80 -7.96
C PHE A 146 -4.59 -12.01 -7.39
N THR A 147 -4.94 -13.26 -7.08
CA THR A 147 -6.32 -13.64 -6.71
C THR A 147 -6.47 -14.10 -5.27
N THR A 148 -5.44 -13.92 -4.44
CA THR A 148 -5.50 -14.25 -3.01
C THR A 148 -6.63 -13.47 -2.35
N LYS A 149 -7.47 -14.18 -1.59
CA LYS A 149 -8.58 -13.59 -0.86
C LYS A 149 -8.17 -13.28 0.56
N PHE A 150 -8.73 -12.18 1.08
CA PHE A 150 -8.60 -11.82 2.49
C PHE A 150 -9.15 -12.92 3.40
N ASN A 151 -8.40 -13.24 4.44
CA ASN A 151 -8.79 -14.20 5.46
C ASN A 151 -8.24 -13.80 6.84
N SER A 152 -8.99 -14.11 7.87
CA SER A 152 -8.57 -13.97 9.28
C SER A 152 -8.02 -15.31 9.77
N CYS A 153 -6.76 -15.31 10.22
CA CYS A 153 -6.05 -16.52 10.66
C CYS A 153 -5.40 -16.27 12.03
N GLY A 154 -6.09 -16.70 13.10
CA GLY A 154 -5.64 -16.42 14.47
C GLY A 154 -5.47 -14.91 14.71
N ASP A 155 -4.29 -14.49 15.14
CA ASP A 155 -3.96 -13.08 15.42
C ASP A 155 -3.54 -12.29 14.18
N PHE A 156 -3.66 -12.89 12.99
CA PHE A 156 -3.20 -12.30 11.74
C PHE A 156 -4.33 -12.15 10.73
N TYR A 157 -4.16 -11.18 9.83
CA TYR A 157 -4.84 -11.13 8.55
C TYR A 157 -3.88 -11.63 7.46
N VAL A 158 -4.42 -12.42 6.54
CA VAL A 158 -3.71 -12.93 5.37
C VAL A 158 -4.49 -12.50 4.14
N GLY A 159 -3.83 -11.90 3.17
CA GLY A 159 -4.48 -11.37 1.98
C GLY A 159 -3.45 -10.95 0.93
N LYS A 160 -3.79 -10.01 0.09
CA LYS A 160 -2.90 -9.30 -0.82
C LYS A 160 -3.03 -7.80 -0.65
N ALA A 161 -2.10 -7.05 -1.21
CA ALA A 161 -2.18 -5.59 -1.30
C ALA A 161 -2.37 -4.90 0.06
N PHE A 162 -1.86 -5.47 1.16
CA PHE A 162 -1.86 -4.74 2.43
C PHE A 162 -1.00 -3.48 2.35
N ASP A 163 0.01 -3.50 1.52
CA ASP A 163 0.69 -2.35 0.96
C ASP A 163 -0.07 -1.85 -0.29
N ASP A 164 -0.79 -0.69 -0.29
CA ASP A 164 -1.08 0.09 0.93
C ASP A 164 -2.61 0.21 1.15
N ARG A 165 -3.32 -0.90 0.99
CA ARG A 165 -4.76 -0.89 1.28
C ARG A 165 -5.06 -0.74 2.78
N VAL A 166 -4.03 -0.94 3.66
CA VAL A 166 -4.14 -0.64 5.09
C VAL A 166 -4.31 0.86 5.32
N GLY A 167 -3.51 1.69 4.65
CA GLY A 167 -3.63 3.14 4.74
C GLY A 167 -4.94 3.64 4.14
N CYS A 168 -5.33 3.13 2.97
CA CYS A 168 -6.62 3.46 2.38
C CYS A 168 -7.79 3.09 3.31
N ALA A 169 -7.77 1.92 3.95
CA ALA A 169 -8.80 1.50 4.89
C ALA A 169 -8.86 2.41 6.12
N MET A 170 -7.71 2.80 6.67
CA MET A 170 -7.65 3.73 7.81
C MET A 170 -8.22 5.11 7.47
N MET A 171 -7.91 5.63 6.28
CA MET A 171 -8.46 6.91 5.84
C MET A 171 -9.99 6.85 5.63
N LEU A 172 -10.52 5.75 5.10
CA LEU A 172 -11.97 5.55 5.01
C LEU A 172 -12.63 5.47 6.38
N GLU A 173 -12.00 4.82 7.34
CA GLU A 173 -12.47 4.76 8.72
C GLU A 173 -12.55 6.17 9.36
N LEU A 174 -11.53 7.03 9.13
CA LEU A 174 -11.55 8.42 9.59
C LEU A 174 -12.74 9.20 8.98
N ILE A 175 -13.06 8.96 7.71
CA ILE A 175 -14.22 9.55 7.03
C ILE A 175 -15.53 9.11 7.69
N GLU A 176 -15.69 7.82 7.98
CA GLU A 176 -16.91 7.26 8.57
C GLU A 176 -17.14 7.69 10.03
N MET A 177 -16.08 8.10 10.75
CA MET A 177 -16.23 8.64 12.09
C MET A 177 -16.91 10.01 12.13
N GLU A 178 -16.89 10.76 11.01
CA GLU A 178 -17.51 12.09 10.88
C GLU A 178 -17.04 13.10 11.94
N GLU A 179 -15.87 12.85 12.54
CA GLU A 179 -15.28 13.72 13.56
C GLU A 179 -14.65 14.95 12.92
N LYS A 180 -14.88 16.13 13.52
CA LYS A 180 -14.27 17.36 13.04
C LYS A 180 -12.84 17.48 13.55
N PRO A 181 -11.82 17.44 12.65
CA PRO A 181 -10.41 17.52 13.07
C PRO A 181 -10.07 18.91 13.67
N PRO A 182 -8.95 19.03 14.40
CA PRO A 182 -8.54 20.30 14.98
C PRO A 182 -8.16 21.34 13.92
N PHE A 183 -7.60 20.91 12.79
CA PHE A 183 -7.14 21.73 11.66
C PHE A 183 -7.70 21.20 10.34
N ASP A 184 -7.53 21.93 9.25
CA ASP A 184 -7.96 21.49 7.92
C ASP A 184 -7.20 20.23 7.49
N LEU A 185 -7.95 19.17 7.13
CA LEU A 185 -7.41 17.87 6.79
C LEU A 185 -7.70 17.52 5.34
N TYR A 186 -6.67 17.16 4.58
CA TYR A 186 -6.76 16.60 3.25
C TYR A 186 -6.44 15.11 3.29
N LEU A 187 -7.36 14.27 2.84
CA LEU A 187 -7.15 12.83 2.67
C LEU A 187 -6.94 12.56 1.18
N SER A 188 -5.74 12.11 0.80
CA SER A 188 -5.37 11.85 -0.59
C SER A 188 -5.08 10.38 -0.81
N PHE A 189 -5.98 9.69 -1.51
CA PHE A 189 -5.79 8.35 -2.02
C PHE A 189 -5.06 8.44 -3.35
N VAL A 190 -3.81 7.99 -3.42
CA VAL A 190 -2.94 8.21 -4.57
C VAL A 190 -2.73 6.96 -5.40
N SER A 191 -2.41 7.12 -6.67
CA SER A 191 -2.21 6.06 -7.65
C SER A 191 -0.73 5.87 -7.98
N GLN A 192 -0.37 4.72 -8.57
CA GLN A 192 0.93 4.46 -9.19
C GLN A 192 2.13 4.72 -8.27
N GLU A 193 2.02 4.41 -6.98
CA GLU A 193 3.14 4.43 -6.05
C GLU A 193 4.20 3.40 -6.47
N GLU A 194 3.77 2.16 -6.70
CA GLU A 194 4.58 0.97 -6.95
C GLU A 194 5.45 1.03 -8.22
N VAL A 195 5.16 1.97 -9.12
CA VAL A 195 5.92 2.20 -10.34
C VAL A 195 6.70 3.51 -10.33
N GLY A 196 6.93 4.08 -9.15
CA GLY A 196 7.84 5.20 -8.95
C GLY A 196 7.25 6.45 -8.31
N LEU A 197 6.31 6.32 -7.34
CA LEU A 197 5.78 7.39 -6.50
C LEU A 197 5.12 8.50 -7.35
N ARG A 198 4.28 8.12 -8.33
CA ARG A 198 3.86 9.05 -9.39
C ARG A 198 2.66 9.89 -9.00
N GLY A 199 1.63 9.24 -8.44
CA GLY A 199 0.38 9.90 -8.08
C GLY A 199 0.56 10.94 -6.99
N SER A 200 1.34 10.62 -5.96
CA SER A 200 1.60 11.52 -4.84
C SER A 200 2.27 12.83 -5.25
N ALA A 201 3.15 12.79 -6.25
CA ALA A 201 3.78 14.00 -6.79
C ALA A 201 2.74 14.96 -7.39
N VAL A 202 1.73 14.41 -8.09
CA VAL A 202 0.65 15.20 -8.70
C VAL A 202 -0.35 15.65 -7.64
N ALA A 203 -0.76 14.75 -6.73
CA ALA A 203 -1.69 15.09 -5.66
C ALA A 203 -1.15 16.21 -4.77
N ALA A 204 0.09 16.07 -4.27
CA ALA A 204 0.71 17.09 -3.42
C ALA A 204 0.89 18.44 -4.11
N ALA A 205 1.20 18.45 -5.43
CA ALA A 205 1.31 19.68 -6.21
C ALA A 205 -0.03 20.41 -6.42
N ASN A 206 -1.15 19.75 -6.19
CA ASN A 206 -2.48 20.33 -6.26
C ASN A 206 -3.04 20.78 -4.91
N LEU A 207 -2.25 20.64 -3.83
CA LEU A 207 -2.67 20.93 -2.46
C LEU A 207 -1.79 22.03 -1.86
N ASP A 208 -2.44 22.90 -1.09
CA ASP A 208 -1.78 23.89 -0.24
C ASP A 208 -1.82 23.35 1.20
N ILE A 209 -0.80 22.57 1.57
CA ILE A 209 -0.67 21.91 2.88
C ILE A 209 0.64 22.29 3.56
N ASP A 210 0.60 22.41 4.90
CA ASP A 210 1.74 22.82 5.73
C ASP A 210 2.60 21.63 6.15
N ALA A 211 2.01 20.45 6.27
CA ALA A 211 2.69 19.20 6.61
C ALA A 211 1.91 17.99 6.09
N ALA A 212 2.55 16.82 6.06
CA ALA A 212 1.92 15.58 5.60
C ALA A 212 2.37 14.36 6.42
N LEU A 213 1.49 13.36 6.46
CA LEU A 213 1.80 12.01 6.94
C LEU A 213 1.41 11.01 5.86
N VAL A 214 2.29 10.08 5.56
CA VAL A 214 2.02 8.94 4.68
C VAL A 214 1.78 7.73 5.56
N ILE A 215 0.66 7.04 5.34
CA ILE A 215 0.40 5.72 5.91
C ILE A 215 0.88 4.70 4.88
N GLU A 216 1.48 3.59 5.32
CA GLU A 216 2.10 2.61 4.43
C GLU A 216 2.00 1.17 4.95
N GLY A 217 2.20 0.21 4.05
CA GLY A 217 2.66 -1.12 4.39
C GLY A 217 4.20 -1.17 4.40
N THR A 218 4.82 -1.96 5.28
CA THR A 218 6.28 -2.06 5.26
C THR A 218 6.80 -3.46 5.57
N THR A 219 7.96 -3.81 5.00
CA THR A 219 8.60 -5.11 5.18
C THR A 219 8.91 -5.41 6.65
N ALA A 220 8.44 -6.54 7.15
CA ALA A 220 8.82 -7.09 8.45
C ALA A 220 10.18 -7.79 8.38
N GLY A 221 10.30 -8.88 7.62
CA GLY A 221 11.52 -9.67 7.51
C GLY A 221 11.78 -10.57 8.71
N ASP A 222 10.81 -10.72 9.61
CA ASP A 222 10.86 -11.47 10.86
C ASP A 222 10.51 -12.97 10.67
N ASN A 223 10.99 -13.57 9.58
CA ASN A 223 10.79 -14.98 9.32
C ASN A 223 11.61 -15.84 10.30
N PRO A 224 11.09 -17.02 10.73
CA PRO A 224 11.73 -17.86 11.71
C PRO A 224 13.17 -18.31 11.39
N GLU A 225 13.52 -18.35 10.09
CA GLU A 225 14.83 -18.75 9.61
C GLU A 225 15.87 -17.62 9.62
N LEU A 226 15.45 -16.38 9.91
CA LEU A 226 16.31 -15.21 9.92
C LEU A 226 16.67 -14.80 11.36
N GLU A 227 17.93 -14.43 11.57
CA GLU A 227 18.37 -13.80 12.81
C GLU A 227 17.72 -12.42 12.99
N GLU A 228 17.35 -12.06 14.21
CA GLU A 228 16.70 -10.79 14.55
C GLU A 228 17.46 -9.56 14.03
N ALA A 229 18.79 -9.63 13.98
CA ALA A 229 19.62 -8.57 13.42
C ALA A 229 19.33 -8.26 11.95
N HIS A 230 18.66 -9.16 11.22
CA HIS A 230 18.26 -8.96 9.82
C HIS A 230 16.84 -8.44 9.65
N TRP A 231 16.04 -8.42 10.70
CA TRP A 231 14.67 -7.92 10.63
C TRP A 231 14.64 -6.41 10.37
N ALA A 232 13.77 -5.98 9.49
CA ALA A 232 13.49 -4.56 9.31
C ALA A 232 12.51 -4.08 10.37
N THR A 233 11.47 -4.88 10.62
CA THR A 233 10.44 -4.72 11.65
C THR A 233 9.93 -6.09 12.07
N HIS A 234 9.09 -6.15 13.11
CA HIS A 234 8.53 -7.39 13.63
C HIS A 234 7.00 -7.31 13.73
N LEU A 235 6.29 -8.37 13.33
CA LEU A 235 4.84 -8.45 13.49
C LEU A 235 4.47 -8.60 14.96
N GLY A 236 3.56 -7.72 15.39
CA GLY A 236 3.05 -7.76 16.75
C GLY A 236 3.67 -6.75 17.70
N ASP A 237 4.67 -5.99 17.25
CA ASP A 237 5.32 -4.94 18.06
C ASP A 237 4.74 -3.53 17.85
N GLY A 238 3.60 -3.45 17.15
CA GLY A 238 2.88 -2.20 16.89
C GLY A 238 3.28 -1.48 15.60
N PRO A 239 2.73 -0.27 15.38
CA PRO A 239 3.05 0.57 14.24
C PRO A 239 4.54 0.82 14.09
N VAL A 240 4.96 0.95 12.85
CA VAL A 240 6.34 1.22 12.47
C VAL A 240 6.53 2.70 12.20
N LEU A 241 7.38 3.33 13.00
CA LEU A 241 7.84 4.69 12.73
C LEU A 241 9.06 4.62 11.82
N VAL A 242 9.00 5.32 10.69
CA VAL A 242 10.10 5.35 9.73
C VAL A 242 10.92 6.61 9.96
N ALA A 243 12.20 6.48 10.33
CA ALA A 243 13.09 7.62 10.48
C ALA A 243 13.77 8.00 9.16
N VAL A 244 14.07 6.99 8.33
CA VAL A 244 14.72 7.17 7.04
C VAL A 244 14.33 6.04 6.09
N HIS A 245 14.11 6.38 4.83
CA HIS A 245 13.91 5.40 3.75
C HIS A 245 14.67 5.84 2.50
N SER A 246 14.62 5.03 1.44
CA SER A 246 15.31 5.36 0.20
C SER A 246 14.80 6.69 -0.37
N GLY A 247 15.67 7.70 -0.37
CA GLY A 247 15.39 9.01 -0.98
C GLY A 247 14.85 10.11 -0.05
N TYR A 248 14.59 9.84 1.24
CA TYR A 248 14.13 10.87 2.17
C TYR A 248 14.48 10.54 3.63
N VAL A 249 14.91 11.56 4.38
CA VAL A 249 15.01 11.53 5.85
C VAL A 249 13.78 12.25 6.38
N ILE A 250 12.99 11.58 7.20
CA ILE A 250 11.71 12.06 7.71
C ILE A 250 11.89 13.36 8.53
N ASP A 251 10.93 14.27 8.44
CA ASP A 251 10.92 15.48 9.27
C ASP A 251 10.96 15.12 10.76
N LYS A 252 11.95 15.66 11.46
CA LYS A 252 12.20 15.30 12.86
C LYS A 252 11.02 15.66 13.77
N ARG A 253 10.31 16.77 13.50
CA ARG A 253 9.17 17.20 14.34
C ARG A 253 8.02 16.19 14.25
N ILE A 254 7.73 15.70 13.04
CA ILE A 254 6.68 14.70 12.83
C ILE A 254 7.10 13.35 13.44
N PHE A 255 8.36 12.94 13.25
CA PHE A 255 8.88 11.69 13.82
C PHE A 255 8.83 11.68 15.36
N GLU A 256 9.34 12.75 16.02
CA GLU A 256 9.30 12.86 17.47
C GLU A 256 7.86 13.08 17.98
N GLY A 257 7.02 13.77 17.21
CA GLY A 257 5.60 13.92 17.53
C GLY A 257 4.86 12.60 17.54
N LEU A 258 5.08 11.72 16.54
CA LEU A 258 4.51 10.37 16.53
C LEU A 258 4.96 9.55 17.74
N LYS A 259 6.23 9.65 18.16
CA LYS A 259 6.72 8.97 19.36
C LYS A 259 6.04 9.50 20.61
N SER A 260 6.00 10.83 20.79
CA SER A 260 5.36 11.46 21.96
C SER A 260 3.89 11.02 22.09
N VAL A 261 3.16 11.09 20.99
CA VAL A 261 1.75 10.67 20.97
C VAL A 261 1.59 9.18 21.28
N ALA A 262 2.47 8.33 20.76
CA ALA A 262 2.43 6.90 21.07
C ALA A 262 2.68 6.64 22.55
N ASP A 263 3.70 7.30 23.13
CA ASP A 263 4.04 7.18 24.55
C ASP A 263 2.92 7.71 25.46
N GLU A 264 2.31 8.87 25.11
CA GLU A 264 1.21 9.49 25.87
C GLU A 264 -0.10 8.68 25.85
N ASN A 265 -0.29 7.83 24.83
CA ASN A 265 -1.49 7.00 24.67
C ASN A 265 -1.25 5.51 24.93
N ASP A 266 -0.10 5.12 25.49
CA ASP A 266 0.29 3.74 25.74
C ASP A 266 0.18 2.84 24.48
N ILE A 267 0.48 3.40 23.29
CA ILE A 267 0.48 2.67 22.04
C ILE A 267 1.88 2.11 21.80
N PRO A 268 2.05 0.77 21.75
CA PRO A 268 3.35 0.19 21.44
C PRO A 268 3.74 0.55 20.00
N TYR A 269 5.02 0.85 19.79
CA TYR A 269 5.55 1.15 18.47
C TYR A 269 6.97 0.61 18.30
N GLN A 270 7.41 0.53 17.07
CA GLN A 270 8.78 0.16 16.72
C GLN A 270 9.34 1.15 15.70
N VAL A 271 10.67 1.29 15.65
CA VAL A 271 11.37 2.09 14.64
C VAL A 271 11.95 1.15 13.57
N LYS A 272 11.71 1.44 12.31
CA LYS A 272 12.25 0.66 11.19
C LYS A 272 13.77 0.63 11.24
N ARG A 273 14.34 -0.58 11.32
CA ARG A 273 15.79 -0.78 11.50
C ARG A 273 16.59 -0.74 10.19
N ARG A 274 15.94 -0.82 9.01
CA ARG A 274 16.60 -0.87 7.70
C ARG A 274 15.96 0.10 6.73
N THR A 275 16.78 0.73 5.92
CA THR A 275 16.37 1.72 4.90
C THR A 275 15.95 1.06 3.58
N ALA A 276 15.14 0.00 3.64
CA ALA A 276 14.66 -0.67 2.44
C ALA A 276 13.40 0.02 1.90
N GLY A 277 13.30 0.17 0.59
CA GLY A 277 12.16 0.76 -0.11
C GLY A 277 12.12 2.30 -0.06
N GLY A 278 11.30 2.88 -0.92
CA GLY A 278 10.89 4.28 -0.92
C GLY A 278 9.42 4.36 -0.53
N THR A 279 8.88 5.55 -0.30
CA THR A 279 7.47 5.82 -0.09
C THR A 279 7.10 7.15 -0.74
N ASP A 280 5.83 7.42 -0.88
CA ASP A 280 5.29 8.68 -1.40
C ASP A 280 5.80 9.92 -0.66
N ALA A 281 6.22 9.78 0.61
CA ALA A 281 6.83 10.86 1.39
C ALA A 281 8.03 11.50 0.69
N ALA A 282 8.82 10.74 -0.09
CA ALA A 282 9.96 11.29 -0.82
C ALA A 282 9.55 12.26 -1.94
N ARG A 283 8.35 12.11 -2.50
CA ARG A 283 7.81 13.02 -3.52
C ARG A 283 7.10 14.20 -2.90
N ILE A 284 6.25 13.94 -1.91
CA ILE A 284 5.51 14.96 -1.17
C ILE A 284 6.49 15.96 -0.57
N ALA A 285 7.52 15.48 0.13
CA ALA A 285 8.52 16.32 0.76
C ALA A 285 9.30 17.25 -0.19
N ARG A 286 9.32 16.97 -1.49
CA ARG A 286 10.02 17.77 -2.52
C ARG A 286 9.08 18.65 -3.33
N THR A 287 7.81 18.71 -2.96
CA THR A 287 6.82 19.54 -3.67
C THR A 287 6.97 20.99 -3.24
N PHE A 288 6.91 21.92 -4.20
CA PHE A 288 7.12 23.37 -4.02
C PHE A 288 8.44 23.71 -3.32
N ALA A 289 8.35 24.42 -2.20
CA ALA A 289 9.50 24.79 -1.36
C ALA A 289 9.88 23.68 -0.35
N GLY A 290 9.17 22.57 -0.37
CA GLY A 290 9.30 21.44 0.54
C GLY A 290 8.13 21.37 1.54
N ILE A 291 7.57 20.18 1.72
CA ILE A 291 6.50 19.91 2.68
C ILE A 291 7.06 18.97 3.76
N PRO A 292 7.10 19.38 5.04
CA PRO A 292 7.44 18.49 6.14
C PRO A 292 6.58 17.24 6.11
N THR A 293 7.22 16.07 5.99
CA THR A 293 6.48 14.81 5.75
C THR A 293 6.96 13.71 6.70
N GLY A 294 6.02 13.00 7.31
CA GLY A 294 6.23 11.82 8.13
C GLY A 294 5.79 10.54 7.43
N VAL A 295 6.15 9.39 8.01
CA VAL A 295 5.68 8.07 7.59
C VAL A 295 5.40 7.22 8.81
N VAL A 296 4.22 6.60 8.85
CA VAL A 296 3.85 5.54 9.78
C VAL A 296 3.37 4.33 8.97
N ALA A 297 3.78 3.12 9.37
CA ALA A 297 3.48 1.95 8.56
C ALA A 297 3.00 0.75 9.39
N VAL A 298 2.25 -0.14 8.73
CA VAL A 298 1.88 -1.46 9.26
C VAL A 298 2.95 -2.47 8.83
N PRO A 299 3.58 -3.21 9.75
CA PRO A 299 4.54 -4.24 9.38
C PRO A 299 3.83 -5.40 8.67
N ALA A 300 4.39 -5.84 7.54
CA ALA A 300 3.85 -6.92 6.73
C ALA A 300 4.93 -7.93 6.34
N ARG A 301 4.65 -9.23 6.51
CA ARG A 301 5.43 -10.30 5.89
C ARG A 301 5.03 -10.48 4.45
N TYR A 302 5.99 -10.91 3.63
CA TYR A 302 5.77 -11.27 2.22
C TYR A 302 5.20 -10.13 1.37
N ILE A 303 5.53 -8.89 1.71
CA ILE A 303 5.19 -7.70 0.92
C ILE A 303 5.65 -7.87 -0.54
N HIS A 304 4.99 -7.23 -1.49
CA HIS A 304 5.26 -7.34 -2.93
C HIS A 304 5.19 -8.78 -3.47
N SER A 305 4.29 -9.57 -2.91
CA SER A 305 4.04 -10.93 -3.36
C SER A 305 2.54 -11.21 -3.52
N PRO A 306 2.16 -12.31 -4.15
CA PRO A 306 0.73 -12.67 -4.29
C PRO A 306 -0.02 -12.85 -2.97
N VAL A 307 0.69 -12.95 -1.85
CA VAL A 307 0.10 -13.09 -0.51
C VAL A 307 0.96 -12.36 0.50
N SER A 308 0.34 -11.62 1.40
CA SER A 308 1.00 -10.96 2.54
C SER A 308 0.26 -11.25 3.85
N GLN A 309 0.92 -10.96 4.97
CA GLN A 309 0.42 -11.20 6.32
C GLN A 309 0.72 -10.00 7.20
N ILE A 310 -0.28 -9.54 7.96
CA ILE A 310 -0.13 -8.49 8.98
C ILE A 310 -0.73 -8.97 10.32
N ALA A 311 -0.24 -8.46 11.43
CA ALA A 311 -0.86 -8.71 12.73
C ALA A 311 -2.06 -7.76 12.93
N LYS A 312 -3.17 -8.30 13.44
CA LYS A 312 -4.40 -7.53 13.72
C LYS A 312 -4.14 -6.34 14.62
N LYS A 313 -3.40 -6.58 15.71
CA LYS A 313 -3.07 -5.54 16.69
C LYS A 313 -2.17 -4.43 16.12
N ASP A 314 -1.30 -4.74 15.14
CA ASP A 314 -0.46 -3.72 14.52
C ASP A 314 -1.30 -2.79 13.65
N PHE A 315 -2.23 -3.34 12.87
CA PHE A 315 -3.18 -2.57 12.09
C PHE A 315 -4.05 -1.68 12.97
N GLU A 316 -4.64 -2.23 14.05
CA GLU A 316 -5.46 -1.47 15.01
C GLU A 316 -4.67 -0.38 15.73
N ASN A 317 -3.44 -0.68 16.17
CA ASN A 317 -2.60 0.28 16.87
C ASN A 317 -2.07 1.36 15.92
N THR A 318 -1.81 1.05 14.64
CA THR A 318 -1.44 2.06 13.65
C THR A 318 -2.59 3.05 13.44
N PHE A 319 -3.83 2.56 13.31
CA PHE A 319 -4.99 3.44 13.23
C PHE A 319 -5.15 4.33 14.46
N LYS A 320 -5.02 3.75 15.67
CA LYS A 320 -5.08 4.52 16.92
C LYS A 320 -4.01 5.62 16.96
N LEU A 321 -2.78 5.29 16.53
CA LEU A 321 -1.69 6.26 16.50
C LEU A 321 -1.95 7.38 15.49
N VAL A 322 -2.39 7.05 14.28
CA VAL A 322 -2.73 8.05 13.25
C VAL A 322 -3.82 8.99 13.75
N LYS A 323 -4.91 8.43 14.33
CA LYS A 323 -6.00 9.22 14.88
C LYS A 323 -5.51 10.14 16.01
N ALA A 324 -4.84 9.58 17.02
CA ALA A 324 -4.33 10.35 18.16
C ALA A 324 -3.32 11.43 17.71
N PHE A 325 -2.49 11.15 16.70
CA PHE A 325 -1.54 12.12 16.15
C PHE A 325 -2.25 13.30 15.49
N ILE A 326 -3.31 13.06 14.70
CA ILE A 326 -4.13 14.13 14.11
C ILE A 326 -4.77 14.98 15.22
N GLU A 327 -5.27 14.35 16.29
CA GLU A 327 -5.96 15.04 17.39
C GLU A 327 -5.02 15.82 18.33
N SER A 328 -3.74 15.43 18.41
CA SER A 328 -2.77 15.99 19.38
C SER A 328 -2.27 17.40 19.08
N GLU A 329 -2.35 17.83 17.81
CA GLU A 329 -1.79 19.12 17.34
C GLU A 329 -0.28 19.32 17.65
N VAL A 330 0.43 18.24 17.99
CA VAL A 330 1.82 18.30 18.52
C VAL A 330 2.82 18.96 17.57
N PHE A 331 2.53 18.97 16.27
CA PHE A 331 3.38 19.57 15.22
C PHE A 331 2.88 20.93 14.72
N VAL A 332 1.77 21.43 15.25
CA VAL A 332 1.20 22.76 14.92
C VAL A 332 1.85 23.87 15.74
N ARG A 333 2.49 23.50 16.85
CA ARG A 333 3.09 24.43 17.84
C ARG A 333 4.55 24.76 17.56
#